data_c35a3cfe7b83687248b1ec54a7c50175
#
_entry.id   c35a3cfe7b83687248b1ec54a7c50175
#
_cell.length_a   1.000
_cell.length_b   1.000
_cell.length_c   1.000
_cell.angle_alpha   90.00
_cell.angle_beta   90.00
_cell.angle_gamma   90.00
#
_symmetry.space_group_name_H-M   'P 1'
#
loop_
_entity.id
_entity.type
_entity.pdbx_description
1 polymer ?
#
loop_
_entity_poly.entity_id
_entity_poly.type
_entity_poly.pdbx_seq_one_letter_code
_entity_poly.pdbx_strand_id
1 'polypeptide(L)'
;MLARIADLLGLLLRAVFRLILLVRRPRPIHTRGRVLDGEITWMPGAALSGIPWIDEPPATPVPVVARLSRGVGLPAPLPDLIGLAMRIVVDGRPADVELASTGIGVPGRFLLVPHRFPLRAWFGSLLPYRSERGPVLLAARAVGGGSFPSGGDALDAALARAGCRLRMYHATPAGKWHPFAEVSLRLSASQDDRGLRFDSFRHTIPGAGTYAWARSLRQPSYHLAQRE
;
A
#
# COMPACT_ATOMS: atom_id res chain seq x y z
N MET A 1 -13.54 -22.08 -12.44
CA MET A 1 -14.42 -21.76 -11.30
C MET A 1 -13.95 -20.51 -10.56
N LEU A 2 -12.73 -20.47 -10.03
CA LEU A 2 -12.17 -19.30 -9.32
C LEU A 2 -12.22 -17.98 -10.09
N ALA A 3 -11.92 -17.97 -11.39
CA ALA A 3 -11.97 -16.76 -12.22
C ALA A 3 -13.41 -16.18 -12.29
N ARG A 4 -14.42 -17.02 -12.51
CA ARG A 4 -15.83 -16.55 -12.55
C ARG A 4 -16.31 -15.98 -11.22
N ILE A 5 -15.87 -16.55 -10.10
CA ILE A 5 -16.16 -16.02 -8.76
C ILE A 5 -15.46 -14.65 -8.58
N ALA A 6 -14.21 -14.52 -8.99
CA ALA A 6 -13.47 -13.27 -8.93
C ALA A 6 -14.13 -12.17 -9.80
N ASP A 7 -14.63 -12.53 -10.99
CA ASP A 7 -15.33 -11.60 -11.88
C ASP A 7 -16.64 -11.09 -11.25
N LEU A 8 -17.44 -11.99 -10.66
CA LEU A 8 -18.69 -11.63 -9.96
C LEU A 8 -18.43 -10.74 -8.75
N LEU A 9 -17.43 -11.08 -7.94
CA LEU A 9 -17.03 -10.25 -6.79
C LEU A 9 -16.49 -8.90 -7.25
N GLY A 10 -15.76 -8.83 -8.35
CA GLY A 10 -15.28 -7.59 -8.95
C GLY A 10 -16.42 -6.69 -9.43
N LEU A 11 -17.46 -7.25 -10.04
CA LEU A 11 -18.67 -6.52 -10.44
C LEU A 11 -19.45 -6.01 -9.25
N LEU A 12 -19.60 -6.81 -8.20
CA LEU A 12 -20.24 -6.40 -6.95
C LEU A 12 -19.47 -5.25 -6.29
N LEU A 13 -18.15 -5.37 -6.19
CA LEU A 13 -17.29 -4.32 -5.65
C LEU A 13 -17.40 -3.02 -6.46
N ARG A 14 -17.47 -3.11 -7.79
CA ARG A 14 -17.72 -1.97 -8.68
C ARG A 14 -19.07 -1.31 -8.43
N ALA A 15 -20.14 -2.09 -8.21
CA ALA A 15 -21.46 -1.55 -7.91
C ALA A 15 -21.47 -0.79 -6.58
N VAL A 16 -20.84 -1.36 -5.54
CA VAL A 16 -20.66 -0.71 -4.23
C VAL A 16 -19.88 0.59 -4.37
N PHE A 17 -18.78 0.60 -5.12
CA PHE A 17 -17.99 1.83 -5.35
C PHE A 17 -18.76 2.89 -6.13
N ARG A 18 -19.59 2.50 -7.11
CA ARG A 18 -20.48 3.44 -7.80
C ARG A 18 -21.46 4.12 -6.82
N LEU A 19 -22.05 3.35 -5.93
CA LEU A 19 -22.96 3.89 -4.93
C LEU A 19 -22.23 4.85 -3.97
N ILE A 20 -21.04 4.51 -3.54
CA ILE A 20 -20.22 5.38 -2.68
C ILE A 20 -19.83 6.67 -3.41
N LEU A 21 -19.50 6.61 -4.71
CA LEU A 21 -19.16 7.79 -5.53
C LEU A 21 -20.32 8.77 -5.71
N LEU A 22 -21.57 8.35 -5.57
CA LEU A 22 -22.72 9.28 -5.57
C LEU A 22 -22.67 10.28 -4.40
N VAL A 23 -22.04 9.87 -3.30
CA VAL A 23 -21.95 10.67 -2.05
C VAL A 23 -20.55 11.24 -1.83
N ARG A 24 -19.50 10.58 -2.37
CA ARG A 24 -18.08 10.89 -2.12
C ARG A 24 -17.29 11.02 -3.41
N ARG A 25 -17.17 12.22 -3.94
CA ARG A 25 -16.32 12.56 -5.09
C ARG A 25 -15.06 13.30 -4.64
N PRO A 26 -13.94 13.20 -5.35
CA PRO A 26 -13.67 12.41 -6.57
C PRO A 26 -13.25 10.97 -6.28
N ARG A 27 -13.06 10.55 -5.05
CA ARG A 27 -12.60 9.21 -4.66
C ARG A 27 -13.64 8.54 -3.75
N PRO A 28 -14.06 7.29 -4.04
CA PRO A 28 -15.04 6.59 -3.21
C PRO A 28 -14.50 6.27 -1.82
N ILE A 29 -13.23 5.93 -1.73
CA ILE A 29 -12.48 5.67 -0.51
C ILE A 29 -11.16 6.45 -0.55
N HIS A 30 -10.50 6.58 0.62
CA HIS A 30 -9.23 7.32 0.74
C HIS A 30 -9.30 8.77 0.22
N THR A 31 -10.42 9.46 0.49
CA THR A 31 -10.69 10.81 -0.03
C THR A 31 -9.65 11.84 0.38
N ARG A 32 -9.06 11.70 1.56
CA ARG A 32 -8.01 12.56 2.08
C ARG A 32 -6.80 11.72 2.48
N GLY A 33 -5.63 12.16 2.08
CA GLY A 33 -4.36 11.51 2.42
C GLY A 33 -3.29 12.53 2.72
N ARG A 34 -2.23 12.08 3.37
CA ARG A 34 -1.00 12.82 3.61
C ARG A 34 0.02 12.39 2.60
N VAL A 35 0.59 13.35 1.90
CA VAL A 35 1.71 13.12 1.01
C VAL A 35 2.99 13.11 1.82
N LEU A 36 3.81 12.11 1.60
CA LEU A 36 5.09 11.91 2.26
C LEU A 36 6.16 11.73 1.20
N ASP A 37 7.29 12.36 1.39
CA ASP A 37 8.48 12.18 0.57
C ASP A 37 9.54 11.43 1.36
N GLY A 38 10.37 10.67 0.68
CA GLY A 38 11.43 9.95 1.33
C GLY A 38 12.23 9.06 0.39
N GLU A 39 12.82 8.03 0.96
CA GLU A 39 13.67 7.10 0.22
C GLU A 39 13.49 5.67 0.75
N ILE A 40 13.71 4.70 -0.13
CA ILE A 40 13.80 3.28 0.21
C ILE A 40 15.25 2.83 0.10
N THR A 41 15.70 2.08 1.13
CA THR A 41 17.02 1.46 1.21
C THR A 41 16.84 -0.03 1.43
N TRP A 42 17.47 -0.85 0.60
CA TRP A 42 17.40 -2.31 0.74
C TRP A 42 18.34 -2.80 1.83
N MET A 43 17.92 -3.88 2.50
CA MET A 43 18.70 -4.52 3.54
C MET A 43 19.59 -5.60 2.91
N PRO A 44 20.90 -5.65 3.25
CA PRO A 44 21.76 -6.70 2.76
C PRO A 44 21.35 -8.07 3.30
N GLY A 45 21.54 -9.12 2.49
CA GLY A 45 21.27 -10.51 2.91
C GLY A 45 19.80 -10.86 3.11
N ALA A 46 18.89 -10.12 2.49
CA ALA A 46 17.46 -10.44 2.52
C ALA A 46 17.19 -11.82 1.90
N ALA A 47 16.18 -12.52 2.41
CA ALA A 47 15.75 -13.79 1.82
C ALA A 47 15.19 -13.58 0.40
N LEU A 48 15.43 -14.53 -0.49
CA LEU A 48 14.99 -14.44 -1.88
C LEU A 48 13.47 -14.56 -2.00
N SER A 49 12.88 -13.63 -2.71
CA SER A 49 11.43 -13.54 -3.00
C SER A 49 11.05 -14.11 -4.37
N GLY A 50 12.00 -14.14 -5.31
CA GLY A 50 11.76 -14.40 -6.73
C GLY A 50 11.24 -13.17 -7.49
N ILE A 51 11.35 -11.99 -6.90
CA ILE A 51 11.07 -10.70 -7.53
C ILE A 51 12.41 -9.94 -7.64
N PRO A 52 12.95 -9.71 -8.83
CA PRO A 52 14.23 -9.03 -9.04
C PRO A 52 14.35 -7.69 -8.29
N TRP A 53 13.29 -6.90 -8.24
CA TRP A 53 13.28 -5.64 -7.49
C TRP A 53 13.63 -5.80 -6.00
N ILE A 54 13.31 -6.95 -5.41
CA ILE A 54 13.63 -7.28 -4.02
C ILE A 54 14.99 -7.94 -3.90
N ASP A 55 15.28 -8.87 -4.83
CA ASP A 55 16.39 -9.80 -4.75
C ASP A 55 17.70 -9.23 -5.32
N GLU A 56 17.59 -8.24 -6.22
CA GLU A 56 18.69 -7.54 -6.89
C GLU A 56 18.60 -6.03 -6.58
N PRO A 57 18.89 -5.64 -5.33
CA PRO A 57 18.67 -4.26 -4.90
C PRO A 57 19.64 -3.27 -5.57
N PRO A 58 19.18 -2.03 -5.86
CA PRO A 58 20.08 -0.97 -6.28
C PRO A 58 21.09 -0.64 -5.17
N ALA A 59 22.28 -0.20 -5.58
CA ALA A 59 23.37 0.11 -4.66
C ALA A 59 23.12 1.38 -3.82
N THR A 60 22.21 2.24 -4.26
CA THR A 60 21.89 3.53 -3.61
C THR A 60 20.44 3.60 -3.23
N PRO A 61 20.07 4.38 -2.19
CA PRO A 61 18.68 4.65 -1.84
C PRO A 61 17.91 5.23 -3.06
N VAL A 62 16.66 4.83 -3.18
CA VAL A 62 15.78 5.28 -4.27
C VAL A 62 14.71 6.21 -3.71
N PRO A 63 14.46 7.38 -4.32
CA PRO A 63 13.41 8.29 -3.91
C PRO A 63 12.02 7.64 -3.94
N VAL A 64 11.20 7.95 -2.93
CA VAL A 64 9.83 7.46 -2.77
C VAL A 64 8.90 8.62 -2.52
N VAL A 65 7.79 8.64 -3.26
CA VAL A 65 6.62 9.46 -2.91
C VAL A 65 5.57 8.52 -2.34
N ALA A 66 5.09 8.80 -1.14
CA ALA A 66 4.10 7.96 -0.49
C ALA A 66 2.83 8.74 -0.12
N ARG A 67 1.75 8.00 0.06
CA ARG A 67 0.47 8.56 0.50
C ARG A 67 -0.11 7.68 1.61
N LEU A 68 -0.27 8.27 2.79
CA LEU A 68 -0.93 7.66 3.93
C LEU A 68 -2.36 8.19 4.03
N SER A 69 -3.36 7.33 4.06
CA SER A 69 -4.77 7.74 3.99
C SER A 69 -5.69 6.90 4.86
N ARG A 70 -6.83 7.47 5.23
CA ARG A 70 -7.93 6.77 5.91
C ARG A 70 -8.96 6.31 4.87
N GLY A 71 -9.28 5.02 4.86
CA GLY A 71 -10.12 4.39 3.84
C GLY A 71 -11.54 4.93 3.81
N VAL A 72 -12.23 4.85 4.94
CA VAL A 72 -13.60 5.35 5.10
C VAL A 72 -13.60 6.86 5.33
N GLY A 73 -12.54 7.41 5.92
CA GLY A 73 -12.42 8.84 6.23
C GLY A 73 -13.15 9.23 7.52
N LEU A 74 -13.29 8.30 8.45
CA LEU A 74 -13.82 8.60 9.78
C LEU A 74 -12.91 9.59 10.50
N PRO A 75 -13.46 10.52 11.29
CA PRO A 75 -12.64 11.46 12.04
C PRO A 75 -11.78 10.73 13.09
N ALA A 76 -10.57 11.23 13.33
CA ALA A 76 -9.77 10.78 14.47
C ALA A 76 -10.49 11.19 15.78
N PRO A 77 -10.44 10.35 16.82
CA PRO A 77 -9.63 9.14 16.98
C PRO A 77 -10.35 7.83 16.63
N LEU A 78 -11.43 7.84 15.87
CA LEU A 78 -12.14 6.60 15.52
C LEU A 78 -11.24 5.68 14.68
N PRO A 79 -11.35 4.35 14.84
CA PRO A 79 -10.65 3.38 14.00
C PRO A 79 -11.10 3.50 12.54
N ASP A 80 -10.16 3.31 11.60
CA ASP A 80 -10.44 3.32 10.17
C ASP A 80 -9.51 2.34 9.45
N LEU A 81 -9.84 1.95 8.24
CA LEU A 81 -8.94 1.24 7.37
C LEU A 81 -7.86 2.22 6.89
N ILE A 82 -6.60 1.86 7.06
CA ILE A 82 -5.49 2.73 6.69
C ILE A 82 -4.89 2.21 5.37
N GLY A 83 -4.75 3.10 4.41
CA GLY A 83 -4.04 2.85 3.16
C GLY A 83 -2.66 3.49 3.17
N LEU A 84 -1.68 2.77 2.66
CA LEU A 84 -0.33 3.23 2.38
C LEU A 84 -0.01 2.90 0.93
N ALA A 85 0.14 3.91 0.10
CA ALA A 85 0.60 3.75 -1.28
C ALA A 85 1.96 4.42 -1.45
N MET A 86 2.84 3.79 -2.20
CA MET A 86 4.19 4.28 -2.46
C MET A 86 4.48 4.19 -3.95
N ARG A 87 5.10 5.22 -4.50
CA ARG A 87 5.62 5.27 -5.86
C ARG A 87 7.11 5.46 -5.82
N ILE A 88 7.80 4.62 -6.57
CA ILE A 88 9.22 4.73 -6.88
C ILE A 88 9.39 4.84 -8.39
N VAL A 89 10.51 5.39 -8.83
CA VAL A 89 10.86 5.39 -10.26
C VAL A 89 12.06 4.47 -10.44
N VAL A 90 11.90 3.44 -11.24
CA VAL A 90 12.95 2.47 -11.58
C VAL A 90 13.16 2.52 -13.08
N ASP A 91 14.37 2.83 -13.52
CA ASP A 91 14.72 2.97 -14.94
C ASP A 91 13.78 3.93 -15.70
N GLY A 92 13.43 5.04 -15.09
CA GLY A 92 12.54 6.06 -15.65
C GLY A 92 11.05 5.67 -15.68
N ARG A 93 10.67 4.51 -15.14
CA ARG A 93 9.28 4.02 -15.10
C ARG A 93 8.73 4.03 -13.68
N PRO A 94 7.49 4.47 -13.48
CA PRO A 94 6.86 4.40 -12.17
C PRO A 94 6.56 2.95 -11.78
N ALA A 95 6.78 2.64 -10.51
CA ALA A 95 6.42 1.38 -9.88
C ALA A 95 5.65 1.69 -8.58
N ASP A 96 4.45 1.16 -8.47
CA ASP A 96 3.53 1.45 -7.36
C ASP A 96 3.37 0.23 -6.44
N VAL A 97 3.47 0.48 -5.14
CA VAL A 97 3.16 -0.50 -4.09
C VAL A 97 1.97 0.03 -3.30
N GLU A 98 0.89 -0.71 -3.27
CA GLU A 98 -0.33 -0.36 -2.55
C GLU A 98 -0.60 -1.36 -1.43
N LEU A 99 -0.65 -0.86 -0.22
CA LEU A 99 -0.84 -1.64 1.00
C LEU A 99 -2.04 -1.08 1.78
N ALA A 100 -2.73 -1.97 2.49
CA ALA A 100 -3.79 -1.59 3.41
C ALA A 100 -3.54 -2.19 4.80
N SER A 101 -4.16 -1.64 5.82
CA SER A 101 -4.08 -2.19 7.17
C SER A 101 -4.72 -3.58 7.25
N THR A 102 -3.90 -4.59 7.58
CA THR A 102 -4.28 -6.02 7.62
C THR A 102 -3.84 -6.67 8.93
N GLY A 103 -4.22 -7.92 9.13
CA GLY A 103 -3.58 -8.76 10.12
C GLY A 103 -2.22 -9.28 9.66
N ILE A 104 -1.44 -9.84 10.58
CA ILE A 104 -0.06 -10.30 10.34
C ILE A 104 -0.02 -11.77 9.91
N GLY A 105 -0.76 -12.62 10.62
CA GLY A 105 -0.77 -14.07 10.42
C GLY A 105 -1.80 -14.55 9.40
N VAL A 106 -1.87 -15.85 9.17
CA VAL A 106 -2.92 -16.50 8.37
C VAL A 106 -4.12 -16.82 9.27
N PRO A 107 -5.36 -16.50 8.87
CA PRO A 107 -5.77 -15.85 7.61
C PRO A 107 -5.73 -14.31 7.64
N GLY A 108 -5.37 -13.70 8.75
CA GLY A 108 -5.46 -12.26 8.99
C GLY A 108 -4.77 -11.38 7.93
N ARG A 109 -3.67 -11.85 7.30
CA ARG A 109 -2.96 -11.13 6.23
C ARG A 109 -3.78 -10.89 4.96
N PHE A 110 -4.92 -11.56 4.83
CA PHE A 110 -5.89 -11.41 3.75
C PHE A 110 -7.14 -10.64 4.17
N LEU A 111 -7.17 -10.11 5.40
CA LEU A 111 -8.30 -9.42 5.98
C LEU A 111 -7.93 -7.98 6.33
N LEU A 112 -8.80 -7.05 6.00
CA LEU A 112 -8.67 -5.65 6.39
C LEU A 112 -8.93 -5.51 7.90
N VAL A 113 -8.05 -4.77 8.57
CA VAL A 113 -8.14 -4.52 10.02
C VAL A 113 -8.16 -3.01 10.28
N PRO A 114 -9.21 -2.47 10.90
CA PRO A 114 -9.26 -1.06 11.26
C PRO A 114 -8.24 -0.71 12.35
N HIS A 115 -7.61 0.47 12.22
CA HIS A 115 -6.66 0.98 13.18
C HIS A 115 -7.00 2.41 13.62
N ARG A 116 -6.91 2.66 14.93
CA ARG A 116 -7.03 4.00 15.50
C ARG A 116 -5.79 4.85 15.21
N PHE A 117 -4.61 4.24 15.32
CA PHE A 117 -3.31 4.89 15.10
C PHE A 117 -2.71 4.39 13.78
N PRO A 118 -2.67 5.24 12.73
CA PRO A 118 -2.27 4.81 11.39
C PRO A 118 -0.90 4.11 11.36
N LEU A 119 0.10 4.67 12.00
CA LEU A 119 1.47 4.11 11.99
C LEU A 119 1.69 2.94 12.95
N ARG A 120 0.65 2.46 13.65
CA ARG A 120 0.68 1.19 14.37
C ARG A 120 0.14 0.03 13.55
N ALA A 121 -0.43 0.31 12.38
CA ALA A 121 -0.94 -0.72 11.49
C ALA A 121 0.17 -1.62 10.94
N TRP A 122 -0.15 -2.86 10.72
CA TRP A 122 0.53 -3.72 9.79
C TRP A 122 -0.12 -3.50 8.42
N PHE A 123 0.65 -3.10 7.44
CA PHE A 123 0.19 -2.85 6.09
C PHE A 123 0.51 -4.06 5.22
N GLY A 124 -0.47 -4.64 4.56
CA GLY A 124 -0.30 -5.77 3.67
C GLY A 124 -0.89 -5.52 2.28
N SER A 125 -0.35 -6.20 1.27
CA SER A 125 -0.82 -6.07 -0.12
C SER A 125 -2.17 -6.76 -0.37
N LEU A 126 -2.68 -7.58 0.57
CA LEU A 126 -3.89 -8.41 0.48
C LEU A 126 -3.84 -9.45 -0.65
N LEU A 127 -3.45 -9.02 -1.84
CA LEU A 127 -3.32 -9.85 -3.02
C LEU A 127 -1.84 -10.11 -3.33
N PRO A 128 -1.49 -11.33 -3.74
CA PRO A 128 -0.11 -11.66 -4.03
C PRO A 128 0.32 -11.13 -5.40
N TYR A 129 1.56 -10.69 -5.47
CA TYR A 129 2.30 -10.55 -6.71
C TYR A 129 2.72 -11.94 -7.20
N ARG A 130 2.80 -12.09 -8.52
CA ARG A 130 3.37 -13.28 -9.15
C ARG A 130 4.87 -13.08 -9.30
N SER A 131 5.66 -13.96 -8.72
CA SER A 131 7.10 -14.02 -8.88
C SER A 131 7.50 -15.32 -9.59
N GLU A 132 8.78 -15.46 -9.91
CA GLU A 132 9.33 -16.70 -10.46
C GLU A 132 9.23 -17.88 -9.48
N ARG A 133 9.22 -17.58 -8.17
CA ARG A 133 9.11 -18.58 -7.09
C ARG A 133 7.68 -18.80 -6.62
N GLY A 134 6.69 -18.18 -7.28
CA GLY A 134 5.28 -18.31 -6.93
C GLY A 134 4.67 -17.02 -6.34
N PRO A 135 3.58 -17.14 -5.55
CA PRO A 135 2.88 -16.00 -5.00
C PRO A 135 3.66 -15.35 -3.84
N VAL A 136 3.82 -14.03 -3.90
CA VAL A 136 4.51 -13.21 -2.90
C VAL A 136 3.61 -12.09 -2.41
N LEU A 137 3.41 -11.99 -1.12
CA LEU A 137 2.78 -10.86 -0.45
C LEU A 137 3.84 -9.85 -0.02
N LEU A 138 3.53 -8.57 -0.10
CA LEU A 138 4.31 -7.49 0.46
C LEU A 138 3.64 -6.93 1.70
N ALA A 139 4.45 -6.46 2.64
CA ALA A 139 3.97 -5.76 3.81
C ALA A 139 4.93 -4.65 4.24
N ALA A 140 4.40 -3.72 5.05
CA ALA A 140 5.18 -2.69 5.72
C ALA A 140 4.72 -2.51 7.16
N ARG A 141 5.63 -2.09 8.03
CA ARG A 141 5.35 -1.74 9.42
C ARG A 141 6.28 -0.64 9.89
N ALA A 142 5.75 0.31 10.65
CA ALA A 142 6.59 1.31 11.29
C ALA A 142 7.57 0.67 12.29
N VAL A 143 8.82 1.14 12.25
CA VAL A 143 9.90 0.75 13.15
C VAL A 143 10.33 1.93 14.02
N GLY A 144 10.74 1.66 15.25
CA GLY A 144 11.10 2.68 16.24
C GLY A 144 9.94 3.03 17.16
N GLY A 145 10.28 3.47 18.37
CA GLY A 145 9.35 3.63 19.50
C GLY A 145 8.53 4.92 19.51
N GLY A 146 8.38 5.62 18.40
CA GLY A 146 7.60 6.85 18.34
C GLY A 146 6.11 6.61 18.58
N SER A 147 5.53 7.32 19.54
CA SER A 147 4.07 7.34 19.70
C SER A 147 3.49 8.35 18.72
N PHE A 148 2.98 7.85 17.58
CA PHE A 148 2.32 8.72 16.61
C PHE A 148 0.85 8.93 17.00
N PRO A 149 0.35 10.16 16.90
CA PRO A 149 -1.07 10.47 17.13
C PRO A 149 -2.02 9.71 16.17
N SER A 150 -3.28 9.66 16.54
CA SER A 150 -4.32 8.98 15.75
C SER A 150 -4.65 9.67 14.42
N GLY A 151 -4.28 10.93 14.26
CA GLY A 151 -4.51 11.71 13.04
C GLY A 151 -4.55 13.21 13.30
N GLY A 152 -5.03 13.96 12.30
CA GLY A 152 -5.11 15.42 12.37
C GLY A 152 -3.76 16.12 12.40
N ASP A 153 -3.75 17.38 12.80
CA ASP A 153 -2.57 18.24 12.84
C ASP A 153 -1.45 17.70 13.75
N ALA A 154 -1.82 16.96 14.80
CA ALA A 154 -0.84 16.32 15.69
C ALA A 154 -0.02 15.25 14.97
N LEU A 155 -0.63 14.45 14.09
CA LEU A 155 0.09 13.49 13.27
C LEU A 155 0.95 14.20 12.22
N ASP A 156 0.44 15.26 11.63
CA ASP A 156 1.16 16.05 10.63
C ASP A 156 2.39 16.71 11.25
N ALA A 157 2.26 17.32 12.40
CA ALA A 157 3.36 17.89 13.16
C ALA A 157 4.42 16.84 13.57
N ALA A 158 3.98 15.64 13.95
CA ALA A 158 4.91 14.54 14.29
C ALA A 158 5.68 14.06 13.05
N LEU A 159 5.01 13.89 11.90
CA LEU A 159 5.62 13.49 10.64
C LEU A 159 6.56 14.57 10.08
N ALA A 160 6.19 15.85 10.20
CA ALA A 160 7.05 16.96 9.77
C ALA A 160 8.33 17.04 10.62
N ARG A 161 8.20 16.89 11.93
CA ARG A 161 9.33 17.02 12.88
C ARG A 161 10.29 15.82 12.81
N ALA A 162 9.78 14.61 12.89
CA ALA A 162 10.59 13.40 13.07
C ALA A 162 10.53 12.43 11.86
N GLY A 163 9.56 12.59 10.97
CA GLY A 163 9.27 11.59 9.95
C GLY A 163 8.82 10.26 10.56
N CYS A 164 8.81 9.22 9.74
CA CYS A 164 8.63 7.85 10.19
C CYS A 164 9.51 6.91 9.37
N ARG A 165 9.89 5.79 9.96
CA ARG A 165 10.57 4.71 9.25
C ARG A 165 9.65 3.51 9.19
N LEU A 166 9.57 2.90 8.03
CA LEU A 166 8.82 1.68 7.78
C LEU A 166 9.81 0.60 7.37
N ARG A 167 9.63 -0.62 7.86
CA ARG A 167 10.32 -1.79 7.36
C ARG A 167 9.39 -2.54 6.42
N MET A 168 9.93 -2.87 5.25
CA MET A 168 9.24 -3.64 4.23
C MET A 168 9.54 -5.13 4.39
N TYR A 169 8.52 -5.94 4.13
CA TYR A 169 8.60 -7.40 4.24
C TYR A 169 8.00 -8.04 3.00
N HIS A 170 8.47 -9.23 2.69
CA HIS A 170 7.83 -10.16 1.77
C HIS A 170 7.54 -11.50 2.44
N ALA A 171 6.56 -12.23 1.94
CA ALA A 171 6.24 -13.58 2.39
C ALA A 171 5.49 -14.35 1.29
N THR A 172 5.59 -15.67 1.28
CA THR A 172 4.59 -16.49 0.60
C THR A 172 3.25 -16.44 1.36
N PRO A 173 2.12 -16.82 0.74
CA PRO A 173 0.79 -16.73 1.36
C PRO A 173 0.66 -17.36 2.75
N ALA A 174 1.40 -18.44 3.04
CA ALA A 174 1.43 -19.10 4.35
C ALA A 174 2.79 -19.02 5.06
N GLY A 175 3.79 -18.39 4.44
CA GLY A 175 5.16 -18.33 4.95
C GLY A 175 5.38 -17.26 6.01
N LYS A 176 6.61 -17.24 6.53
CA LYS A 176 7.10 -16.20 7.44
C LYS A 176 7.35 -14.91 6.68
N TRP A 177 7.24 -13.79 7.36
CA TRP A 177 7.62 -12.47 6.86
C TRP A 177 9.13 -12.29 6.93
N HIS A 178 9.75 -11.96 5.81
CA HIS A 178 11.17 -11.68 5.67
C HIS A 178 11.37 -10.20 5.39
N PRO A 179 12.14 -9.46 6.21
CA PRO A 179 12.44 -8.07 5.95
C PRO A 179 13.38 -7.95 4.74
N PHE A 180 13.21 -6.91 3.91
CA PHE A 180 14.08 -6.69 2.76
C PHE A 180 14.48 -5.22 2.53
N ALA A 181 13.72 -4.26 3.06
CA ALA A 181 14.05 -2.85 2.90
C ALA A 181 13.54 -2.00 4.07
N GLU A 182 14.08 -0.81 4.20
CA GLU A 182 13.55 0.27 5.05
C GLU A 182 13.18 1.48 4.20
N VAL A 183 12.07 2.12 4.55
CA VAL A 183 11.58 3.34 3.92
C VAL A 183 11.55 4.43 4.96
N SER A 184 12.31 5.49 4.72
CA SER A 184 12.31 6.70 5.55
C SER A 184 11.40 7.73 4.91
N LEU A 185 10.39 8.21 5.62
CA LEU A 185 9.37 9.12 5.10
C LEU A 185 9.23 10.35 6.00
N ARG A 186 9.00 11.52 5.40
CA ARG A 186 8.65 12.76 6.08
C ARG A 186 7.43 13.37 5.42
N LEU A 187 6.72 14.24 6.15
CA LEU A 187 5.61 14.97 5.57
C LEU A 187 6.14 15.86 4.42
N SER A 188 5.53 15.72 3.23
CA SER A 188 5.89 16.49 2.06
C SER A 188 5.56 17.97 2.27
N ALA A 189 6.38 18.85 1.70
CA ALA A 189 6.08 20.30 1.67
C ALA A 189 4.81 20.59 0.86
N SER A 190 4.56 19.80 -0.20
CA SER A 190 3.31 19.87 -0.96
C SER A 190 2.37 18.77 -0.51
N GLN A 191 1.20 19.16 0.01
CA GLN A 191 0.12 18.23 0.37
C GLN A 191 -0.93 18.11 -0.72
N ASP A 192 -0.64 18.57 -1.95
CA ASP A 192 -1.55 18.36 -3.08
C ASP A 192 -1.48 16.90 -3.55
N ASP A 193 -2.48 16.14 -3.15
CA ASP A 193 -2.63 14.73 -3.53
C ASP A 193 -3.56 14.50 -4.73
N ARG A 194 -4.09 15.57 -5.35
CA ARG A 194 -5.07 15.50 -6.44
C ARG A 194 -4.52 14.78 -7.67
N GLY A 195 -3.27 15.07 -8.02
CA GLY A 195 -2.56 14.42 -9.12
C GLY A 195 -1.99 13.04 -8.82
N LEU A 196 -1.89 12.67 -7.55
CA LEU A 196 -1.33 11.38 -7.16
C LEU A 196 -2.36 10.26 -7.36
N ARG A 197 -2.15 9.44 -8.38
CA ARG A 197 -2.92 8.23 -8.66
C ARG A 197 -1.97 7.05 -8.68
N PHE A 198 -2.16 6.13 -7.74
CA PHE A 198 -1.38 4.89 -7.64
C PHE A 198 -2.15 3.76 -8.32
N ASP A 199 -1.45 2.91 -9.05
CA ASP A 199 -2.01 1.74 -9.73
C ASP A 199 -0.96 0.64 -9.82
N SER A 200 -0.90 -0.21 -8.84
CA SER A 200 0.04 -1.34 -8.77
C SER A 200 -0.17 -2.42 -9.84
N PHE A 201 -1.26 -2.34 -10.62
CA PHE A 201 -1.48 -3.22 -11.76
C PHE A 201 -0.91 -2.68 -13.07
N ARG A 202 -0.93 -1.36 -13.25
CA ARG A 202 -0.30 -0.68 -14.40
C ARG A 202 1.17 -0.43 -14.17
N HIS A 203 1.52 -0.04 -12.96
CA HIS A 203 2.87 0.29 -12.53
C HIS A 203 3.38 -0.78 -11.56
N THR A 204 3.43 -2.02 -12.05
CA THR A 204 3.91 -3.15 -11.24
C THR A 204 5.40 -2.98 -10.94
N ILE A 205 5.83 -3.39 -9.75
CA ILE A 205 7.26 -3.39 -9.39
C ILE A 205 8.05 -4.29 -10.35
N PRO A 206 9.31 -3.91 -10.69
CA PRO A 206 10.12 -4.65 -11.67
C PRO A 206 10.26 -6.14 -11.32
N GLY A 207 10.10 -6.99 -12.33
CA GLY A 207 10.18 -8.44 -12.17
C GLY A 207 8.97 -9.11 -11.51
N ALA A 208 8.00 -8.35 -11.04
CA ALA A 208 6.76 -8.90 -10.51
C ALA A 208 5.65 -8.89 -11.57
N GLY A 209 4.77 -9.88 -11.49
CA GLY A 209 3.55 -9.93 -12.29
C GLY A 209 2.30 -9.88 -11.42
N THR A 210 1.14 -9.88 -12.06
CA THR A 210 -0.16 -9.97 -11.38
C THR A 210 -0.90 -11.23 -11.85
N TYR A 211 -1.64 -11.85 -10.95
CA TYR A 211 -2.51 -12.97 -11.31
C TYR A 211 -3.77 -12.47 -12.02
N ALA A 212 -4.24 -13.18 -13.05
CA ALA A 212 -5.43 -12.81 -13.81
C ALA A 212 -6.66 -12.64 -12.90
N TRP A 213 -6.87 -13.55 -11.95
CA TRP A 213 -7.97 -13.47 -10.99
C TRP A 213 -7.88 -12.24 -10.06
N ALA A 214 -6.67 -11.84 -9.65
CA ALA A 214 -6.47 -10.65 -8.83
C ALA A 214 -6.79 -9.38 -9.62
N ARG A 215 -6.44 -9.37 -10.90
CA ARG A 215 -6.78 -8.29 -11.83
C ARG A 215 -8.29 -8.18 -12.03
N SER A 216 -8.99 -9.28 -12.32
CA SER A 216 -10.44 -9.31 -12.45
C SER A 216 -11.16 -8.79 -11.20
N LEU A 217 -10.66 -9.14 -10.02
CA LEU A 217 -11.24 -8.69 -8.75
C LEU A 217 -11.13 -7.18 -8.54
N ARG A 218 -9.99 -6.56 -8.83
CA ARG A 218 -9.71 -5.15 -8.50
C ARG A 218 -9.91 -4.17 -9.65
N GLN A 219 -9.62 -4.56 -10.88
CA GLN A 219 -9.62 -3.67 -12.04
C GLN A 219 -10.96 -2.95 -12.27
N PRO A 220 -12.14 -3.58 -12.11
CA PRO A 220 -13.42 -2.89 -12.28
C PRO A 220 -13.63 -1.71 -11.32
N SER A 221 -13.11 -1.81 -10.09
CA SER A 221 -13.19 -0.75 -9.07
C SER A 221 -12.18 0.37 -9.34
N TYR A 222 -11.00 0.02 -9.82
CA TYR A 222 -9.93 0.97 -10.16
C TYR A 222 -10.33 1.88 -11.33
N HIS A 223 -10.92 1.32 -12.37
CA HIS A 223 -11.41 2.11 -13.52
C HIS A 223 -12.45 3.17 -13.11
N LEU A 224 -13.24 2.91 -12.08
CA LEU A 224 -14.18 3.90 -11.56
C LEU A 224 -13.49 4.99 -10.73
N ALA A 225 -12.48 4.62 -9.93
CA ALA A 225 -11.78 5.55 -9.07
C ALA A 225 -10.79 6.47 -9.82
N GLN A 226 -10.41 6.12 -11.06
CA GLN A 226 -9.41 6.84 -11.86
C GLN A 226 -9.99 7.65 -13.02
N ARG A 227 -11.29 7.55 -13.31
CA ARG A 227 -11.95 8.25 -14.45
C ARG A 227 -12.34 9.69 -14.18
N GLU A 228 -12.09 10.20 -12.97
CA GLU A 228 -12.31 11.59 -12.55
C GLU A 228 -10.96 12.17 -12.05
#